data_3c674fb3ff17d3ed0167fcac39e3d43e
#
_entry.id   3c674fb3ff17d3ed0167fcac39e3d43e
#
_cell.length_a   1.000
_cell.length_b   1.000
_cell.length_c   1.000
_cell.angle_alpha   90.00
_cell.angle_beta   90.00
_cell.angle_gamma   90.00
#
_symmetry.space_group_name_H-M   'P 1'
#
loop_
_entity.id
_entity.type
_entity.pdbx_description
1 polymer ?
#
loop_
_entity_poly.entity_id
_entity_poly.type
_entity_poly.pdbx_seq_one_letter_code
_entity_poly.pdbx_strand_id
1 'polypeptide(L)'
;MHMDYNFVVFGYDSGFYRTVLSDIMGLNSVIYRDLWGTKNKIAAMIYKLYFTPRLPNRHFPFKNLLYHAACDFHFADNRPICFLSFGRNFHDRTYPFLSYLKQHYPNAKFALYYEDLVETHRHDIGWVKQNFDLVLSYDYNDAKRYDILYYPTPYSAIPVESVTNPDNDVYFLGKGKNRLTEIIDAYERFTQNGLKCDFNLVGVPDKQQVY
;
A
#
# COMPACT_ATOMS: atom_id res chain seq x y z
N MET A 1 -9.18 6.87 20.95
CA MET A 1 -9.67 5.73 20.15
C MET A 1 -9.17 4.44 20.80
N HIS A 2 -10.08 3.61 21.31
CA HIS A 2 -9.71 2.32 21.89
C HIS A 2 -9.65 1.30 20.75
N MET A 3 -8.50 0.67 20.54
CA MET A 3 -8.34 -0.38 19.54
C MET A 3 -8.26 -1.73 20.25
N ASP A 4 -9.04 -2.70 19.79
CA ASP A 4 -9.09 -4.05 20.38
C ASP A 4 -7.88 -4.91 19.98
N TYR A 5 -7.08 -4.45 19.02
CA TYR A 5 -5.93 -5.14 18.47
C TYR A 5 -4.67 -4.28 18.50
N ASN A 6 -3.53 -4.93 18.57
CA ASN A 6 -2.25 -4.38 18.13
C ASN A 6 -2.08 -4.65 16.63
N PHE A 7 -1.62 -3.68 15.87
CA PHE A 7 -1.50 -3.79 14.42
C PHE A 7 -0.04 -3.87 13.99
N VAL A 8 0.26 -4.84 13.14
CA VAL A 8 1.49 -4.88 12.36
C VAL A 8 1.13 -4.58 10.91
N VAL A 9 1.59 -3.46 10.40
CA VAL A 9 1.30 -3.01 9.05
C VAL A 9 2.51 -3.27 8.16
N PHE A 10 2.34 -4.14 7.17
CA PHE A 10 3.36 -4.41 6.16
C PHE A 10 3.18 -3.49 4.96
N GLY A 11 4.15 -2.65 4.71
CA GLY A 11 4.13 -1.71 3.60
C GLY A 11 5.50 -1.51 2.98
N TYR A 12 5.61 -0.52 2.09
CA TYR A 12 6.88 -0.05 1.56
C TYR A 12 7.29 1.25 2.26
N ASP A 13 8.58 1.44 2.44
CA ASP A 13 9.11 2.73 2.84
C ASP A 13 9.02 3.73 1.66
N SER A 14 7.81 4.23 1.43
CA SER A 14 7.53 5.24 0.42
C SER A 14 6.84 6.44 1.04
N GLY A 15 7.08 7.62 0.46
CA GLY A 15 6.41 8.85 0.90
C GLY A 15 4.89 8.73 0.93
N PHE A 16 4.31 7.98 -0.02
CA PHE A 16 2.88 7.73 -0.07
C PHE A 16 2.36 7.06 1.21
N TYR A 17 2.92 5.91 1.59
CA TYR A 17 2.46 5.21 2.80
C TYR A 17 2.73 5.99 4.08
N ARG A 18 3.87 6.68 4.17
CA ARG A 18 4.16 7.55 5.31
C ARG A 18 3.13 8.66 5.46
N THR A 19 2.67 9.24 4.35
CA THR A 19 1.64 10.27 4.38
C THR A 19 0.28 9.68 4.71
N VAL A 20 -0.16 8.65 3.99
CA VAL A 20 -1.50 8.05 4.14
C VAL A 20 -1.70 7.41 5.51
N LEU A 21 -0.64 6.87 6.11
CA LEU A 21 -0.70 6.17 7.39
C LEU A 21 -0.11 6.98 8.55
N SER A 22 0.19 8.28 8.36
CA SER A 22 0.88 9.10 9.37
C SER A 22 0.14 9.14 10.70
N ASP A 23 -1.19 9.18 10.69
CA ASP A 23 -2.00 9.24 11.90
C ASP A 23 -1.90 7.98 12.75
N ILE A 24 -1.69 6.84 12.12
CA ILE A 24 -1.63 5.55 12.81
C ILE A 24 -0.20 5.12 13.13
N MET A 25 0.79 5.56 12.34
CA MET A 25 2.20 5.17 12.53
C MET A 25 2.80 5.65 13.86
N GLY A 26 2.23 6.68 14.48
CA GLY A 26 2.65 7.20 15.78
C GLY A 26 1.96 6.54 16.98
N LEU A 27 1.02 5.61 16.75
CA LEU A 27 0.29 4.97 17.83
C LEU A 27 1.10 3.81 18.44
N ASN A 28 1.14 3.70 19.76
CA ASN A 28 1.84 2.62 20.48
C ASN A 28 1.32 1.21 20.14
N SER A 29 0.11 1.12 19.60
CA SER A 29 -0.54 -0.12 19.16
C SER A 29 -0.29 -0.46 17.70
N VAL A 30 0.55 0.31 16.98
CA VAL A 30 0.85 0.10 15.56
C VAL A 30 2.35 -0.01 15.34
N ILE A 31 2.77 -1.11 14.74
CA ILE A 31 4.14 -1.29 14.24
C ILE A 31 4.07 -1.31 12.72
N TYR A 32 4.73 -0.35 12.09
CA TYR A 32 4.92 -0.34 10.65
C TYR A 32 6.21 -1.08 10.29
N ARG A 33 6.13 -2.03 9.36
CA ARG A 33 7.29 -2.78 8.84
C ARG A 33 7.36 -2.65 7.33
N ASP A 34 8.48 -2.16 6.87
CA ASP A 34 8.86 -2.32 5.48
C ASP A 34 9.43 -3.73 5.29
N LEU A 35 8.72 -4.58 4.58
CA LEU A 35 9.18 -5.94 4.27
C LEU A 35 10.50 -5.97 3.49
N TRP A 36 10.86 -4.86 2.86
CA TRP A 36 12.06 -4.69 2.03
C TRP A 36 13.15 -3.85 2.71
N GLY A 37 12.78 -3.15 3.79
CA GLY A 37 13.59 -2.19 4.50
C GLY A 37 14.36 -2.78 5.66
N THR A 38 15.59 -3.17 5.43
CA THR A 38 16.55 -3.38 6.50
C THR A 38 17.67 -2.34 6.37
N LYS A 39 18.16 -1.83 7.50
CA LYS A 39 19.30 -0.92 7.55
C LYS A 39 20.59 -1.57 7.02
N ASN A 40 20.65 -2.90 7.03
CA ASN A 40 21.78 -3.67 6.49
C ASN A 40 21.61 -3.84 4.97
N LYS A 41 22.50 -3.25 4.18
CA LYS A 41 22.46 -3.28 2.70
C LYS A 41 22.52 -4.71 2.14
N ILE A 42 23.26 -5.62 2.76
CA ILE A 42 23.38 -7.02 2.34
C ILE A 42 22.05 -7.73 2.58
N ALA A 43 21.50 -7.59 3.78
CA ALA A 43 20.19 -8.15 4.10
C ALA A 43 19.09 -7.58 3.18
N ALA A 44 19.10 -6.28 2.91
CA ALA A 44 18.17 -5.64 1.97
C ALA A 44 18.28 -6.24 0.56
N MET A 45 19.49 -6.52 0.09
CA MET A 45 19.72 -7.16 -1.21
C MET A 45 19.17 -8.59 -1.21
N ILE A 46 19.42 -9.37 -0.17
CA ILE A 46 18.91 -10.73 -0.02
C ILE A 46 17.37 -10.73 0.02
N TYR A 47 16.76 -9.83 0.78
CA TYR A 47 15.31 -9.65 0.80
C TYR A 47 14.75 -9.33 -0.59
N LYS A 48 15.36 -8.36 -1.28
CA LYS A 48 14.95 -8.01 -2.66
C LYS A 48 15.04 -9.20 -3.61
N LEU A 49 16.11 -9.98 -3.53
CA LEU A 49 16.27 -11.18 -4.36
C LEU A 49 15.24 -12.26 -4.03
N TYR A 50 14.95 -12.44 -2.75
CA TYR A 50 14.00 -13.45 -2.30
C TYR A 50 12.55 -13.08 -2.60
N PHE A 51 12.15 -11.85 -2.34
CA PHE A 51 10.77 -11.40 -2.49
C PHE A 51 10.43 -10.79 -3.85
N THR A 52 11.40 -10.64 -4.78
CA THR A 52 11.07 -10.09 -6.09
C THR A 52 10.27 -11.09 -6.94
N PRO A 53 9.11 -10.70 -7.51
CA PRO A 53 8.34 -11.56 -8.41
C PRO A 53 9.05 -11.83 -9.74
N ARG A 54 10.15 -11.11 -10.04
CA ARG A 54 10.90 -11.21 -11.30
C ARG A 54 11.83 -12.43 -11.39
N LEU A 55 12.17 -13.05 -10.26
CA LEU A 55 13.04 -14.22 -10.23
C LEU A 55 12.21 -15.49 -10.06
N PRO A 56 12.63 -16.62 -10.67
CA PRO A 56 11.94 -17.89 -10.49
C PRO A 56 11.92 -18.28 -8.99
N ASN A 57 10.84 -18.95 -8.60
CA ASN A 57 10.67 -19.41 -7.21
C ASN A 57 11.74 -20.47 -6.91
N ARG A 58 12.82 -20.09 -6.24
CA ARG A 58 13.89 -20.99 -5.82
C ARG A 58 13.79 -21.21 -4.31
N HIS A 59 14.06 -22.45 -3.87
CA HIS A 59 14.21 -22.72 -2.44
C HIS A 59 15.37 -21.92 -1.88
N PHE A 60 15.06 -20.96 -1.03
CA PHE A 60 16.07 -20.23 -0.26
C PHE A 60 16.25 -20.94 1.08
N PRO A 61 17.45 -21.53 1.37
CA PRO A 61 17.65 -22.40 2.51
C PRO A 61 17.47 -21.71 3.88
N PHE A 62 17.65 -20.39 3.93
CA PHE A 62 17.62 -19.61 5.17
C PHE A 62 16.37 -18.74 5.32
N LYS A 63 15.28 -19.06 4.60
CA LYS A 63 14.05 -18.26 4.61
C LYS A 63 13.48 -18.01 6.02
N ASN A 64 13.56 -19.01 6.90
CA ASN A 64 13.05 -18.89 8.27
C ASN A 64 13.84 -17.87 9.11
N LEU A 65 15.15 -17.70 8.89
CA LEU A 65 15.93 -16.64 9.52
C LEU A 65 15.48 -15.25 9.06
N LEU A 66 15.19 -15.10 7.77
CA LEU A 66 14.64 -13.84 7.22
C LEU A 66 13.26 -13.55 7.81
N TYR A 67 12.39 -14.57 7.91
CA TYR A 67 11.06 -14.42 8.49
C TYR A 67 11.15 -14.07 9.97
N HIS A 68 12.00 -14.72 10.71
CA HIS A 68 12.22 -14.41 12.12
C HIS A 68 12.69 -12.97 12.33
N ALA A 69 13.66 -12.51 11.55
CA ALA A 69 14.13 -11.12 11.60
C ALA A 69 13.06 -10.09 11.23
N ALA A 70 12.11 -10.48 10.37
CA ALA A 70 10.97 -9.63 10.02
C ALA A 70 9.87 -9.59 11.09
N CYS A 71 9.87 -10.57 12.03
CA CYS A 71 8.81 -10.79 13.02
C CYS A 71 9.19 -10.38 14.45
N ASP A 72 10.20 -9.55 14.61
CA ASP A 72 10.56 -8.98 15.92
C ASP A 72 9.61 -7.85 16.28
N PHE A 73 8.45 -8.21 16.85
CA PHE A 73 7.40 -7.28 17.24
C PHE A 73 7.25 -7.27 18.76
N HIS A 74 7.38 -6.10 19.36
CA HIS A 74 7.18 -5.89 20.79
C HIS A 74 6.09 -4.83 21.00
N PHE A 75 5.01 -5.24 21.62
CA PHE A 75 3.94 -4.35 22.07
C PHE A 75 3.97 -4.20 23.59
N ALA A 76 3.52 -3.05 24.07
CA ALA A 76 3.49 -2.76 25.50
C ALA A 76 2.39 -3.55 26.25
N ASP A 77 1.47 -4.15 25.52
CA ASP A 77 0.34 -4.92 26.08
C ASP A 77 0.12 -6.24 25.33
N ASN A 78 -0.75 -7.08 25.87
CA ASN A 78 -1.03 -8.43 25.38
C ASN A 78 -2.28 -8.50 24.48
N ARG A 79 -2.73 -7.40 23.88
CA ARG A 79 -3.83 -7.44 22.93
C ARG A 79 -3.52 -8.34 21.74
N PRO A 80 -4.53 -8.99 21.14
CA PRO A 80 -4.30 -9.81 19.97
C PRO A 80 -3.73 -8.97 18.82
N ILE A 81 -2.93 -9.61 17.96
CA ILE A 81 -2.28 -8.95 16.83
C ILE A 81 -3.17 -9.06 15.58
N CYS A 82 -3.27 -7.98 14.84
CA CYS A 82 -3.80 -7.96 13.49
C CYS A 82 -2.69 -7.58 12.51
N PHE A 83 -2.38 -8.48 11.59
CA PHE A 83 -1.45 -8.21 10.49
C PHE A 83 -2.21 -7.61 9.31
N LEU A 84 -1.86 -6.39 8.92
CA LEU A 84 -2.40 -5.72 7.75
C LEU A 84 -1.34 -5.70 6.63
N SER A 85 -1.69 -6.28 5.50
CA SER A 85 -0.88 -6.27 4.28
C SER A 85 -1.57 -5.48 3.18
N PHE A 86 -0.79 -4.85 2.30
CA PHE A 86 -1.30 -4.23 1.08
C PHE A 86 -1.14 -5.17 -0.11
N GLY A 87 -2.03 -5.07 -1.08
CA GLY A 87 -2.04 -5.95 -2.25
C GLY A 87 -0.71 -5.96 -3.00
N ARG A 88 -0.09 -4.80 -3.15
CA ARG A 88 1.23 -4.66 -3.79
C ARG A 88 2.36 -5.40 -3.08
N ASN A 89 2.26 -5.56 -1.77
CA ASN A 89 3.28 -6.21 -0.94
C ASN A 89 3.06 -7.71 -0.84
N PHE A 90 1.91 -8.18 -1.33
CA PHE A 90 1.51 -9.56 -1.22
C PHE A 90 1.52 -10.21 -2.60
N HIS A 91 2.23 -11.32 -2.76
CA HIS A 91 2.36 -12.10 -3.99
C HIS A 91 2.76 -13.55 -3.65
N ASP A 92 2.85 -14.43 -4.63
CA ASP A 92 3.12 -15.86 -4.47
C ASP A 92 4.31 -16.20 -3.56
N ARG A 93 5.36 -15.37 -3.56
CA ARG A 93 6.52 -15.56 -2.67
C ARG A 93 6.30 -15.15 -1.23
N THR A 94 5.31 -14.33 -0.96
CA THR A 94 4.92 -13.96 0.40
C THR A 94 3.96 -14.97 1.03
N TYR A 95 3.39 -15.89 0.26
CA TYR A 95 2.53 -16.96 0.80
C TYR A 95 3.21 -17.81 1.87
N PRO A 96 4.47 -18.27 1.70
CA PRO A 96 5.18 -18.96 2.76
C PRO A 96 5.43 -18.11 4.00
N PHE A 97 5.61 -16.80 3.84
CA PHE A 97 5.73 -15.87 4.96
C PHE A 97 4.41 -15.74 5.74
N LEU A 98 3.28 -15.67 5.07
CA LEU A 98 1.97 -15.69 5.71
C LEU A 98 1.77 -16.98 6.51
N SER A 99 2.14 -18.14 5.95
CA SER A 99 2.08 -19.42 6.65
C SER A 99 2.98 -19.44 7.90
N TYR A 100 4.17 -18.86 7.80
CA TYR A 100 5.07 -18.68 8.94
C TYR A 100 4.44 -17.82 10.03
N LEU A 101 3.84 -16.68 9.68
CA LEU A 101 3.15 -15.81 10.63
C LEU A 101 2.00 -16.53 11.33
N LYS A 102 1.18 -17.27 10.59
CA LYS A 102 0.07 -18.05 11.16
C LYS A 102 0.53 -19.11 12.16
N GLN A 103 1.67 -19.75 11.91
CA GLN A 103 2.25 -20.72 12.83
C GLN A 103 2.78 -20.08 14.13
N HIS A 104 3.38 -18.88 14.02
CA HIS A 104 3.99 -18.19 15.17
C HIS A 104 2.99 -17.32 15.95
N TYR A 105 1.90 -16.90 15.30
CA TYR A 105 0.85 -16.08 15.88
C TYR A 105 -0.54 -16.70 15.63
N PRO A 106 -0.85 -17.87 16.24
CA PRO A 106 -2.06 -18.63 15.93
C PRO A 106 -3.37 -17.88 16.26
N ASN A 107 -3.31 -16.92 17.18
CA ASN A 107 -4.46 -16.11 17.58
C ASN A 107 -4.54 -14.77 16.85
N ALA A 108 -3.61 -14.50 15.92
CA ALA A 108 -3.62 -13.25 15.16
C ALA A 108 -4.69 -13.26 14.07
N LYS A 109 -5.12 -12.06 13.71
CA LYS A 109 -5.96 -11.81 12.55
C LYS A 109 -5.12 -11.33 11.38
N PHE A 110 -5.57 -11.64 10.16
CA PHE A 110 -4.88 -11.30 8.93
C PHE A 110 -5.81 -10.53 8.00
N ALA A 111 -5.41 -9.31 7.65
CA ALA A 111 -6.15 -8.44 6.75
C ALA A 111 -5.31 -8.12 5.50
N LEU A 112 -5.97 -8.09 4.35
CA LEU A 112 -5.40 -7.65 3.09
C LEU A 112 -6.20 -6.48 2.53
N TYR A 113 -5.53 -5.40 2.19
CA TYR A 113 -6.13 -4.24 1.57
C TYR A 113 -5.58 -4.04 0.16
N TYR A 114 -6.47 -4.04 -0.82
CA TYR A 114 -6.15 -3.73 -2.20
C TYR A 114 -6.20 -2.22 -2.42
N GLU A 115 -5.03 -1.62 -2.56
CA GLU A 115 -4.83 -0.19 -2.85
C GLU A 115 -4.85 0.15 -4.35
N ASP A 116 -4.86 -0.85 -5.20
CA ASP A 116 -5.05 -0.80 -6.66
C ASP A 116 -6.10 -1.85 -7.04
N LEU A 117 -6.54 -1.88 -8.31
CA LEU A 117 -7.49 -2.88 -8.81
C LEU A 117 -6.95 -4.30 -8.54
N VAL A 118 -7.83 -5.19 -8.06
CA VAL A 118 -7.48 -6.57 -7.68
C VAL A 118 -6.76 -7.30 -8.81
N GLU A 119 -7.21 -7.13 -10.06
CA GLU A 119 -6.62 -7.78 -11.24
C GLU A 119 -5.19 -7.36 -11.52
N THR A 120 -4.75 -6.17 -11.06
CA THR A 120 -3.37 -5.71 -11.24
C THR A 120 -2.36 -6.48 -10.40
N HIS A 121 -2.82 -7.11 -9.33
CA HIS A 121 -1.96 -7.83 -8.38
C HIS A 121 -1.69 -9.29 -8.75
N ARG A 122 -2.42 -9.84 -9.71
CA ARG A 122 -2.29 -11.25 -10.17
C ARG A 122 -2.47 -12.27 -9.02
N HIS A 123 -3.30 -11.95 -8.06
CA HIS A 123 -3.61 -12.85 -6.95
C HIS A 123 -4.68 -13.87 -7.34
N ASP A 124 -4.57 -15.08 -6.81
CA ASP A 124 -5.71 -15.99 -6.73
C ASP A 124 -6.63 -15.51 -5.60
N ILE A 125 -7.71 -14.84 -5.97
CA ILE A 125 -8.65 -14.27 -4.99
C ILE A 125 -9.33 -15.35 -4.14
N GLY A 126 -9.54 -16.55 -4.67
CA GLY A 126 -10.06 -17.69 -3.91
C GLY A 126 -9.13 -18.09 -2.79
N TRP A 127 -7.83 -18.19 -3.12
CA TRP A 127 -6.80 -18.45 -2.12
C TRP A 127 -6.70 -17.32 -1.09
N VAL A 128 -6.77 -16.07 -1.53
CA VAL A 128 -6.73 -14.89 -0.63
C VAL A 128 -7.89 -14.94 0.36
N LYS A 129 -9.12 -15.15 -0.10
CA LYS A 129 -10.32 -15.22 0.76
C LYS A 129 -10.24 -16.38 1.77
N GLN A 130 -9.57 -17.47 1.44
CA GLN A 130 -9.35 -18.59 2.36
C GLN A 130 -8.27 -18.34 3.41
N ASN A 131 -7.34 -17.46 3.10
CA ASN A 131 -6.15 -17.26 3.93
C ASN A 131 -6.12 -15.96 4.72
N PHE A 132 -7.00 -15.00 4.44
CA PHE A 132 -7.16 -13.78 5.20
C PHE A 132 -8.52 -13.76 5.91
N ASP A 133 -8.53 -13.25 7.14
CA ASP A 133 -9.77 -13.06 7.91
C ASP A 133 -10.59 -11.88 7.35
N LEU A 134 -9.91 -10.90 6.74
CA LEU A 134 -10.50 -9.70 6.18
C LEU A 134 -9.82 -9.33 4.87
N VAL A 135 -10.61 -9.15 3.82
CA VAL A 135 -10.12 -8.67 2.52
C VAL A 135 -10.91 -7.42 2.12
N LEU A 136 -10.18 -6.38 1.80
CA LEU A 136 -10.73 -5.06 1.51
C LEU A 136 -10.25 -4.57 0.14
N SER A 137 -11.09 -3.82 -0.57
CA SER A 137 -10.70 -3.10 -1.77
C SER A 137 -11.10 -1.63 -1.68
N TYR A 138 -10.26 -0.75 -2.21
CA TYR A 138 -10.59 0.66 -2.37
C TYR A 138 -11.60 0.89 -3.49
N ASP A 139 -11.69 -0.02 -4.45
CA ASP A 139 -12.59 0.07 -5.59
C ASP A 139 -13.91 -0.64 -5.30
N TYR A 140 -15.02 0.09 -5.47
CA TYR A 140 -16.36 -0.43 -5.21
C TYR A 140 -16.76 -1.56 -6.17
N ASN A 141 -16.36 -1.47 -7.44
CA ASN A 141 -16.70 -2.49 -8.43
C ASN A 141 -15.94 -3.79 -8.19
N ASP A 142 -14.67 -3.70 -7.80
CA ASP A 142 -13.88 -4.86 -7.38
C ASP A 142 -14.46 -5.50 -6.12
N ALA A 143 -14.83 -4.69 -5.13
CA ALA A 143 -15.44 -5.20 -3.91
C ALA A 143 -16.71 -6.01 -4.22
N LYS A 144 -17.57 -5.50 -5.08
CA LYS A 144 -18.77 -6.18 -5.55
C LYS A 144 -18.47 -7.41 -6.40
N ARG A 145 -17.53 -7.31 -7.35
CA ARG A 145 -17.17 -8.38 -8.28
C ARG A 145 -16.59 -9.59 -7.58
N TYR A 146 -15.73 -9.35 -6.58
CA TYR A 146 -15.01 -10.40 -5.87
C TYR A 146 -15.63 -10.79 -4.52
N ASP A 147 -16.75 -10.16 -4.17
CA ASP A 147 -17.43 -10.37 -2.89
C ASP A 147 -16.46 -10.20 -1.71
N ILE A 148 -15.85 -9.04 -1.63
CA ILE A 148 -14.96 -8.56 -0.56
C ILE A 148 -15.45 -7.20 -0.05
N LEU A 149 -14.92 -6.74 1.06
CA LEU A 149 -15.41 -5.50 1.65
C LEU A 149 -14.90 -4.28 0.89
N TYR A 150 -15.79 -3.34 0.63
CA TYR A 150 -15.42 -2.02 0.15
C TYR A 150 -14.93 -1.14 1.31
N TYR A 151 -13.76 -0.58 1.16
CA TYR A 151 -13.24 0.44 2.06
C TYR A 151 -12.47 1.49 1.24
N PRO A 152 -12.89 2.75 1.24
CA PRO A 152 -12.26 3.78 0.43
C PRO A 152 -10.80 3.97 0.84
N THR A 153 -10.00 4.53 -0.05
CA THR A 153 -8.58 4.81 0.23
C THR A 153 -8.44 5.58 1.54
N PRO A 154 -7.69 5.06 2.51
CA PRO A 154 -7.43 5.76 3.74
C PRO A 154 -6.63 7.05 3.43
N TYR A 155 -6.92 8.09 4.16
CA TYR A 155 -6.15 9.34 4.14
C TYR A 155 -5.92 9.81 5.58
N SER A 156 -4.79 10.44 5.79
CA SER A 156 -4.49 11.04 7.09
C SER A 156 -5.27 12.33 7.28
N ALA A 157 -5.73 12.54 8.50
CA ALA A 157 -6.32 13.82 8.92
C ALA A 157 -5.21 14.87 9.15
N ILE A 158 -4.34 15.06 8.16
CA ILE A 158 -3.32 16.11 8.23
C ILE A 158 -4.05 17.46 8.24
N PRO A 159 -3.83 18.32 9.24
CA PRO A 159 -4.39 19.65 9.21
C PRO A 159 -3.93 20.37 7.95
N VAL A 160 -4.86 20.70 7.09
CA VAL A 160 -4.59 21.54 5.93
C VAL A 160 -4.90 22.96 6.35
N GLU A 161 -3.89 23.84 6.30
CA GLU A 161 -4.14 25.27 6.45
C GLU A 161 -5.09 25.71 5.32
N SER A 162 -6.17 26.36 5.69
CA SER A 162 -7.09 26.89 4.69
C SER A 162 -6.39 28.00 3.89
N VAL A 163 -6.17 27.74 2.61
CA VAL A 163 -5.67 28.75 1.69
C VAL A 163 -6.84 29.66 1.31
N THR A 164 -6.82 30.89 1.80
CA THR A 164 -7.89 31.86 1.55
C THR A 164 -7.90 32.39 0.12
N ASN A 165 -6.75 32.36 -0.57
CA ASN A 165 -6.61 32.76 -1.97
C ASN A 165 -5.69 31.75 -2.67
N PRO A 166 -6.21 30.66 -3.23
CA PRO A 166 -5.39 29.72 -3.97
C PRO A 166 -4.85 30.36 -5.25
N ASP A 167 -3.59 30.09 -5.56
CA ASP A 167 -2.96 30.59 -6.79
C ASP A 167 -3.58 30.02 -8.07
N ASN A 168 -4.18 28.83 -7.96
CA ASN A 168 -4.84 28.14 -9.05
C ASN A 168 -6.22 27.64 -8.63
N ASP A 169 -7.16 27.60 -9.57
CA ASP A 169 -8.50 27.04 -9.37
C ASP A 169 -8.48 25.52 -9.43
N VAL A 170 -7.60 24.97 -10.27
CA VAL A 170 -7.44 23.52 -10.47
C VAL A 170 -5.95 23.17 -10.44
N TYR A 171 -5.59 22.23 -9.58
CA TYR A 171 -4.24 21.69 -9.51
C TYR A 171 -4.24 20.20 -9.80
N PHE A 172 -3.32 19.73 -10.64
CA PHE A 172 -3.09 18.32 -10.90
C PHE A 172 -1.61 17.98 -10.81
N LEU A 173 -1.28 16.93 -10.03
CA LEU A 173 0.05 16.34 -9.98
C LEU A 173 -0.06 14.84 -10.19
N GLY A 174 0.54 14.30 -11.25
CA GLY A 174 0.45 12.88 -11.50
C GLY A 174 1.17 12.41 -12.76
N LYS A 175 1.04 11.11 -13.04
CA LYS A 175 1.54 10.48 -14.26
C LYS A 175 0.39 10.33 -15.25
N GLY A 176 0.62 10.70 -16.51
CA GLY A 176 -0.35 10.50 -17.58
C GLY A 176 -0.73 9.04 -17.77
N LYS A 177 0.27 8.15 -17.87
CA LYS A 177 0.04 6.72 -18.16
C LYS A 177 -0.93 6.58 -19.36
N ASN A 178 -1.96 5.75 -19.20
CA ASN A 178 -3.00 5.51 -20.21
C ASN A 178 -4.08 6.62 -20.24
N ARG A 179 -3.98 7.64 -19.39
CA ARG A 179 -4.98 8.72 -19.25
C ARG A 179 -4.44 10.06 -19.69
N LEU A 180 -3.31 10.09 -20.43
CA LEU A 180 -2.69 11.33 -20.82
C LEU A 180 -3.63 12.19 -21.66
N THR A 181 -4.36 11.60 -22.62
CA THR A 181 -5.33 12.29 -23.47
C THR A 181 -6.45 12.91 -22.63
N GLU A 182 -7.05 12.14 -21.73
CA GLU A 182 -8.13 12.61 -20.86
C GLU A 182 -7.68 13.74 -19.94
N ILE A 183 -6.43 13.70 -19.47
CA ILE A 183 -5.86 14.76 -18.63
C ILE A 183 -5.68 16.04 -19.44
N ILE A 184 -5.18 15.93 -20.67
CA ILE A 184 -5.00 17.07 -21.57
C ILE A 184 -6.38 17.66 -21.92
N ASP A 185 -7.35 16.85 -22.32
CA ASP A 185 -8.71 17.28 -22.61
C ASP A 185 -9.36 18.00 -21.40
N ALA A 186 -9.13 17.48 -20.19
CA ALA A 186 -9.62 18.12 -18.96
C ALA A 186 -8.97 19.50 -18.75
N TYR A 187 -7.65 19.60 -18.93
CA TYR A 187 -6.93 20.86 -18.84
C TYR A 187 -7.48 21.90 -19.82
N GLU A 188 -7.63 21.53 -21.10
CA GLU A 188 -8.15 22.42 -22.14
C GLU A 188 -9.57 22.89 -21.81
N ARG A 189 -10.46 21.99 -21.37
CA ARG A 189 -11.82 22.34 -20.98
C ARG A 189 -11.87 23.31 -19.81
N PHE A 190 -11.07 23.07 -18.77
CA PHE A 190 -11.02 23.96 -17.60
C PHE A 190 -10.50 25.35 -18.00
N THR A 191 -9.44 25.42 -18.78
CA THR A 191 -8.84 26.66 -19.25
C THR A 191 -9.80 27.44 -20.17
N GLN A 192 -10.50 26.74 -21.07
CA GLN A 192 -11.54 27.38 -21.95
C GLN A 192 -12.71 27.95 -21.14
N ASN A 193 -13.00 27.40 -19.98
CA ASN A 193 -14.01 27.94 -19.06
C ASN A 193 -13.46 29.00 -18.09
N GLY A 194 -12.24 29.50 -18.33
CA GLY A 194 -11.65 30.59 -17.58
C GLY A 194 -11.04 30.21 -16.23
N LEU A 195 -10.87 28.92 -15.96
CA LEU A 195 -10.21 28.46 -14.74
C LEU A 195 -8.70 28.52 -14.88
N LYS A 196 -8.02 28.98 -13.83
CA LYS A 196 -6.56 28.97 -13.73
C LYS A 196 -6.08 27.59 -13.31
N CYS A 197 -5.42 26.89 -14.23
CA CYS A 197 -4.99 25.50 -14.04
C CYS A 197 -3.47 25.39 -13.91
N ASP A 198 -3.00 24.49 -13.02
CA ASP A 198 -1.61 24.06 -12.92
C ASP A 198 -1.56 22.53 -12.95
N PHE A 199 -1.13 21.98 -14.10
CA PHE A 199 -1.06 20.54 -14.34
C PHE A 199 0.39 20.07 -14.47
N ASN A 200 0.88 19.40 -13.43
CA ASN A 200 2.23 18.85 -13.35
C ASN A 200 2.25 17.36 -13.70
N LEU A 201 2.68 17.04 -14.93
CA LEU A 201 2.75 15.67 -15.44
C LEU A 201 4.14 15.08 -15.21
N VAL A 202 4.24 14.14 -14.28
CA VAL A 202 5.50 13.46 -13.95
C VAL A 202 5.80 12.37 -14.98
N GLY A 203 7.02 12.38 -15.53
CA GLY A 203 7.51 11.36 -16.47
C GLY A 203 7.03 11.52 -17.91
N VAL A 204 6.49 12.67 -18.24
CA VAL A 204 6.25 13.09 -19.63
C VAL A 204 7.48 13.88 -20.10
N PRO A 205 8.04 13.63 -21.30
CA PRO A 205 9.11 14.44 -21.85
C PRO A 205 8.72 15.92 -21.93
N ASP A 206 9.63 16.84 -21.65
CA ASP A 206 9.38 18.29 -21.60
C ASP A 206 8.66 18.85 -22.84
N LYS A 207 8.89 18.23 -24.01
CA LYS A 207 8.20 18.59 -25.25
C LYS A 207 6.70 18.24 -25.28
N GLN A 208 6.23 17.43 -24.33
CA GLN A 208 4.83 17.01 -24.17
C GLN A 208 4.23 17.52 -22.85
N GLN A 209 5.01 18.22 -22.03
CA GLN A 209 4.47 18.97 -20.91
C GLN A 209 3.73 20.15 -21.49
N VAL A 210 2.44 20.06 -21.44
CA VAL A 210 1.59 21.07 -22.09
C VAL A 210 1.53 22.33 -21.27
N TYR A 211 2.17 22.37 -20.08
CA TYR A 211 2.09 23.63 -19.29
C TYR A 211 2.85 23.57 -17.97
#